data_92d8b47ce0092fb8e0811ec450fd3c12
#
_entry.id   92d8b47ce0092fb8e0811ec450fd3c12
#
_cell.length_a   1.000
_cell.length_b   1.000
_cell.length_c   1.000
_cell.angle_alpha   90.00
_cell.angle_beta   90.00
_cell.angle_gamma   90.00
#
_symmetry.space_group_name_H-M   'P 1'
#
loop_
_entity.id
_entity.type
_entity.pdbx_description
1 polymer ?
#
loop_
_entity_poly.entity_id
_entity_poly.type
_entity_poly.pdbx_seq_one_letter_code
_entity_poly.pdbx_strand_id
1 'polypeptide(L)'
;MPAHTPEETHLEWTKAFHAGDLDGLVAMYEPGAAVMSAPGGEVVYEPAAVREVLQGFLALGADFDLRIQRTIRSGDIAILYSRWTMTGGTAADGSEVNLTGQTSDVVRRQADGTWLVVIDNPFGCEGIG
;
A
#
# COMPACT_ATOMS: atom_id res chain seq x y z
N MET A 1 -10.75 1.36 -10.59
CA MET A 1 -11.98 0.64 -10.19
C MET A 1 -11.98 0.46 -8.68
N PRO A 2 -13.11 0.63 -8.00
CA PRO A 2 -13.16 0.37 -6.57
C PRO A 2 -13.05 -1.12 -6.26
N ALA A 3 -12.56 -1.43 -5.08
CA ALA A 3 -12.42 -2.79 -4.61
C ALA A 3 -13.73 -3.26 -3.95
N HIS A 4 -14.20 -4.44 -4.29
CA HIS A 4 -15.43 -5.04 -3.75
C HIS A 4 -15.14 -6.24 -2.85
N THR A 5 -13.89 -6.63 -2.71
CA THR A 5 -13.41 -7.65 -1.77
C THR A 5 -12.13 -7.13 -1.12
N PRO A 6 -11.75 -7.69 0.05
CA PRO A 6 -10.47 -7.30 0.65
C PRO A 6 -9.29 -7.49 -0.30
N GLU A 7 -9.23 -8.60 -1.02
CA GLU A 7 -8.14 -8.91 -1.94
C GLU A 7 -8.05 -7.90 -3.09
N GLU A 8 -9.19 -7.40 -3.56
CA GLU A 8 -9.21 -6.42 -4.65
C GLU A 8 -8.54 -5.11 -4.27
N THR A 9 -8.44 -4.78 -2.99
CA THR A 9 -7.70 -3.57 -2.57
C THR A 9 -6.26 -3.63 -3.07
N HIS A 10 -5.59 -4.75 -2.88
CA HIS A 10 -4.21 -4.92 -3.33
C HIS A 10 -4.10 -5.03 -4.85
N LEU A 11 -5.06 -5.68 -5.49
CA LEU A 11 -5.07 -5.81 -6.96
C LEU A 11 -5.29 -4.45 -7.63
N GLU A 12 -6.25 -3.67 -7.15
CA GLU A 12 -6.53 -2.33 -7.71
C GLU A 12 -5.42 -1.34 -7.38
N TRP A 13 -4.81 -1.45 -6.20
CA TRP A 13 -3.66 -0.65 -5.83
C TRP A 13 -2.50 -0.87 -6.81
N THR A 14 -2.21 -2.13 -7.12
CA THR A 14 -1.15 -2.50 -8.07
C THR A 14 -1.43 -1.95 -9.46
N LYS A 15 -2.68 -2.03 -9.93
CA LYS A 15 -3.06 -1.46 -11.23
C LYS A 15 -2.84 0.06 -11.26
N ALA A 16 -3.27 0.76 -10.22
CA ALA A 16 -3.09 2.21 -10.14
C ALA A 16 -1.61 2.57 -10.09
N PHE A 17 -0.81 1.80 -9.37
CA PHE A 17 0.63 2.01 -9.31
C PHE A 17 1.28 1.85 -10.69
N HIS A 18 0.97 0.79 -11.41
CA HIS A 18 1.51 0.56 -12.75
C HIS A 18 1.07 1.63 -13.76
N ALA A 19 -0.12 2.19 -13.56
CA ALA A 19 -0.62 3.28 -14.40
C ALA A 19 -0.04 4.65 -14.02
N GLY A 20 0.71 4.74 -12.93
CA GLY A 20 1.19 6.02 -12.41
C GLY A 20 0.08 6.92 -11.90
N ASP A 21 -1.05 6.33 -11.51
CA ASP A 21 -2.26 7.05 -11.11
C ASP A 21 -2.25 7.35 -9.62
N LEU A 22 -1.61 8.48 -9.25
CA LEU A 22 -1.50 8.89 -7.86
C LEU A 22 -2.87 9.16 -7.24
N ASP A 23 -3.78 9.79 -7.95
CA ASP A 23 -5.12 10.05 -7.44
C ASP A 23 -5.88 8.75 -7.19
N GLY A 24 -5.72 7.76 -8.07
CA GLY A 24 -6.29 6.44 -7.89
C GLY A 24 -5.74 5.72 -6.67
N LEU A 25 -4.43 5.84 -6.41
CA LEU A 25 -3.82 5.29 -5.21
C LEU A 25 -4.39 5.94 -3.95
N VAL A 26 -4.44 7.26 -3.92
CA VAL A 26 -4.94 8.00 -2.74
C VAL A 26 -6.40 7.63 -2.47
N ALA A 27 -7.20 7.44 -3.52
CA ALA A 27 -8.61 7.07 -3.40
C ALA A 27 -8.83 5.69 -2.77
N MET A 28 -7.80 4.85 -2.70
CA MET A 28 -7.88 3.53 -2.06
C MET A 28 -7.82 3.59 -0.53
N TYR A 29 -7.58 4.75 0.06
CA TYR A 29 -7.37 4.92 1.50
C TYR A 29 -8.52 5.65 2.15
N GLU A 30 -8.90 5.23 3.37
CA GLU A 30 -9.84 6.04 4.16
C GLU A 30 -9.20 7.37 4.52
N PRO A 31 -10.00 8.44 4.65
CA PRO A 31 -9.50 9.67 5.25
C PRO A 31 -8.99 9.38 6.67
N GLY A 32 -7.77 9.77 6.96
CA GLY A 32 -7.15 9.46 8.25
C GLY A 32 -6.53 8.07 8.36
N ALA A 33 -6.42 7.33 7.25
CA ALA A 33 -5.72 6.06 7.25
C ALA A 33 -4.28 6.22 7.74
N ALA A 34 -3.79 5.21 8.48
CA ALA A 34 -2.42 5.18 8.97
C ALA A 34 -1.52 4.54 7.93
N VAL A 35 -0.44 5.20 7.54
CA VAL A 35 0.52 4.69 6.55
C VAL A 35 1.92 4.72 7.14
N MET A 36 2.58 3.57 7.13
CA MET A 36 3.98 3.44 7.53
C MET A 36 4.87 3.85 6.36
N SER A 37 5.71 4.86 6.55
CA SER A 37 6.51 5.45 5.47
C SER A 37 7.81 4.70 5.19
N ALA A 38 8.36 4.02 6.20
CA ALA A 38 9.61 3.26 6.10
C ALA A 38 9.67 2.23 7.23
N PRO A 39 10.51 1.18 7.12
CA PRO A 39 10.66 0.21 8.21
C PRO A 39 11.08 0.92 9.50
N GLY A 40 10.29 0.75 10.57
CA GLY A 40 10.54 1.42 11.85
C GLY A 40 10.43 2.92 11.81
N GLY A 41 9.90 3.49 10.72
CA GLY A 41 9.76 4.94 10.53
C GLY A 41 8.48 5.50 11.14
N GLU A 42 8.21 6.74 10.78
CA GLU A 42 7.00 7.42 11.25
C GLU A 42 5.76 6.89 10.56
N VAL A 43 4.67 6.87 11.31
CA VAL A 43 3.33 6.62 10.77
C VAL A 43 2.71 7.97 10.43
N VAL A 44 2.21 8.11 9.21
CA VAL A 44 1.53 9.34 8.77
C VAL A 44 0.03 9.10 8.67
N TYR A 45 -0.76 10.12 8.98
CA TYR A 45 -2.23 10.06 9.01
C TYR A 45 -2.89 11.11 8.13
N GLU A 46 -2.21 12.23 7.90
CA GLU A 46 -2.77 13.31 7.12
C GLU A 46 -2.84 12.94 5.64
N PRO A 47 -3.98 13.17 4.96
CA PRO A 47 -4.09 12.81 3.55
C PRO A 47 -2.98 13.39 2.67
N ALA A 48 -2.53 14.61 2.94
CA ALA A 48 -1.42 15.21 2.19
C ALA A 48 -0.12 14.45 2.41
N ALA A 49 0.16 13.99 3.64
CA ALA A 49 1.36 13.22 3.95
C ALA A 49 1.30 11.81 3.33
N VAL A 50 0.12 11.19 3.34
CA VAL A 50 -0.09 9.90 2.67
C VAL A 50 0.18 10.03 1.16
N ARG A 51 -0.31 11.11 0.56
CA ARG A 51 -0.08 11.40 -0.85
C ARG A 51 1.41 11.54 -1.16
N GLU A 52 2.16 12.22 -0.30
CA GLU A 52 3.62 12.37 -0.47
C GLU A 52 4.34 11.02 -0.41
N VAL A 53 3.96 10.14 0.50
CA VAL A 53 4.54 8.80 0.60
C VAL A 53 4.30 8.01 -0.68
N LEU A 54 3.07 8.01 -1.18
CA LEU A 54 2.71 7.31 -2.41
C LEU A 54 3.42 7.90 -3.63
N GLN A 55 3.52 9.23 -3.70
CA GLN A 55 4.24 9.89 -4.77
C GLN A 55 5.71 9.53 -4.76
N GLY A 56 6.32 9.40 -3.57
CA GLY A 56 7.70 8.96 -3.43
C GLY A 56 7.93 7.56 -4.00
N PHE A 57 7.01 6.65 -3.76
CA PHE A 57 7.09 5.31 -4.35
C PHE A 57 6.96 5.34 -5.87
N LEU A 58 6.01 6.12 -6.40
CA LEU A 58 5.85 6.27 -7.84
C LEU A 58 7.07 6.89 -8.50
N ALA A 59 7.71 7.85 -7.84
CA ALA A 59 8.87 8.57 -8.38
C ALA A 59 10.09 7.67 -8.58
N LEU A 60 10.14 6.51 -7.93
CA LEU A 60 11.22 5.55 -8.12
C LEU A 60 11.22 4.96 -9.53
N GLY A 61 10.08 5.00 -10.23
CA GLY A 61 9.97 4.45 -11.58
C GLY A 61 10.23 2.96 -11.67
N ALA A 62 10.05 2.26 -10.55
CA ALA A 62 10.35 0.83 -10.46
C ALA A 62 9.15 -0.01 -10.89
N ASP A 63 9.44 -1.24 -11.27
CA ASP A 63 8.43 -2.25 -11.47
C ASP A 63 8.00 -2.81 -10.13
N PHE A 64 6.70 -3.09 -9.97
CA PHE A 64 6.13 -3.52 -8.70
C PHE A 64 5.33 -4.81 -8.88
N ASP A 65 5.67 -5.82 -8.09
CA ASP A 65 4.95 -7.10 -8.05
C ASP A 65 4.45 -7.32 -6.63
N LEU A 66 3.19 -7.71 -6.50
CA LEU A 66 2.57 -7.94 -5.20
C LEU A 66 1.78 -9.24 -5.24
N ARG A 67 2.02 -10.10 -4.26
CA ARG A 67 1.37 -11.41 -4.15
C ARG A 67 0.70 -11.53 -2.80
N ILE A 68 -0.62 -11.68 -2.83
CA ILE A 68 -1.40 -11.89 -1.61
C ILE A 68 -1.14 -13.30 -1.10
N GLN A 69 -0.71 -13.42 0.15
CA GLN A 69 -0.39 -14.71 0.76
C GLN A 69 -1.50 -15.19 1.67
N ARG A 70 -2.18 -14.27 2.36
CA ARG A 70 -3.23 -14.64 3.30
C ARG A 70 -4.15 -13.46 3.56
N THR A 71 -5.44 -13.75 3.69
CA THR A 71 -6.44 -12.81 4.15
C THR A 71 -7.11 -13.36 5.38
N ILE A 72 -7.23 -12.55 6.42
CA ILE A 72 -8.00 -12.89 7.62
C ILE A 72 -9.11 -11.84 7.72
N ARG A 73 -10.35 -12.29 7.67
CA ARG A 73 -11.51 -11.40 7.64
C ARG A 73 -12.40 -11.61 8.86
N SER A 74 -12.87 -10.51 9.42
CA SER A 74 -13.90 -10.52 10.48
C SER A 74 -14.94 -9.45 10.14
N GLY A 75 -16.08 -9.86 9.56
CA GLY A 75 -17.13 -8.94 9.16
C GLY A 75 -16.66 -7.92 8.13
N ASP A 76 -16.71 -6.66 8.50
CA ASP A 76 -16.38 -5.53 7.62
C ASP A 76 -14.91 -5.11 7.69
N ILE A 77 -14.08 -5.89 8.36
CA ILE A 77 -12.65 -5.61 8.48
C ILE A 77 -11.85 -6.86 8.10
N ALA A 78 -10.70 -6.65 7.49
CA ALA A 78 -9.80 -7.75 7.11
C ALA A 78 -8.35 -7.30 7.22
N ILE A 79 -7.48 -8.26 7.50
CA ILE A 79 -6.04 -8.06 7.41
C ILE A 79 -5.51 -8.86 6.23
N LEU A 80 -4.66 -8.22 5.43
CA LEU A 80 -4.04 -8.82 4.25
C LEU A 80 -2.55 -8.93 4.47
N TYR A 81 -2.03 -10.13 4.26
CA TYR A 81 -0.60 -10.40 4.24
C TYR A 81 -0.17 -10.63 2.81
N SER A 82 0.70 -9.79 2.31
CA SER A 82 1.19 -9.86 0.94
C SER A 82 2.71 -9.74 0.92
N ARG A 83 3.33 -10.35 -0.08
CA ARG A 83 4.75 -10.14 -0.37
C ARG A 83 4.86 -9.26 -1.61
N TRP A 84 5.73 -8.26 -1.54
CA TRP A 84 5.96 -7.37 -2.67
C TRP A 84 7.44 -7.26 -2.99
N THR A 85 7.72 -6.99 -4.27
CA THR A 85 9.06 -6.65 -4.75
C THR A 85 8.97 -5.40 -5.61
N MET A 86 10.01 -4.59 -5.55
CA MET A 86 10.13 -3.37 -6.34
C MET A 86 11.54 -3.38 -6.95
N THR A 87 11.61 -3.45 -8.29
CA THR A 87 12.88 -3.60 -9.01
C THR A 87 12.92 -2.68 -10.22
N GLY A 88 14.12 -2.44 -10.69
CA GLY A 88 14.33 -1.65 -11.92
C GLY A 88 14.18 -0.18 -11.66
N GLY A 89 14.10 0.73 -11.54
CA GLY A 89 13.93 2.14 -11.23
C GLY A 89 15.20 2.73 -10.61
N THR A 90 15.12 3.98 -10.24
CA THR A 90 16.27 4.72 -9.71
C THR A 90 15.89 5.41 -8.42
N ALA A 91 16.66 5.15 -7.36
CA ALA A 91 16.52 5.83 -6.08
C ALA A 91 17.10 7.25 -6.16
N ALA A 92 16.83 8.05 -5.12
CA ALA A 92 17.27 9.44 -5.06
C ALA A 92 18.80 9.58 -5.14
N ASP A 93 19.54 8.58 -4.67
CA ASP A 93 21.01 8.57 -4.71
C ASP A 93 21.57 8.05 -6.04
N GLY A 94 20.72 7.74 -7.02
CA GLY A 94 21.10 7.22 -8.32
C GLY A 94 21.28 5.72 -8.40
N SER A 95 21.15 5.00 -7.28
CA SER A 95 21.25 3.53 -7.28
C SER A 95 20.02 2.89 -7.86
N GLU A 96 20.18 1.64 -8.35
CA GLU A 96 19.05 0.85 -8.83
C GLU A 96 18.16 0.40 -7.65
N VAL A 97 16.85 0.51 -7.83
CA VAL A 97 15.88 0.07 -6.83
C VAL A 97 15.80 -1.45 -6.84
N ASN A 98 15.98 -2.05 -5.66
CA ASN A 98 15.83 -3.49 -5.46
C ASN A 98 15.37 -3.72 -4.03
N LEU A 99 14.05 -3.65 -3.84
CA LEU A 99 13.41 -3.72 -2.53
C LEU A 99 12.43 -4.87 -2.48
N THR A 100 12.26 -5.44 -1.30
CA THR A 100 11.26 -6.45 -1.04
C THR A 100 10.71 -6.25 0.37
N GLY A 101 9.49 -6.68 0.60
CA GLY A 101 8.87 -6.59 1.92
C GLY A 101 7.65 -7.48 2.03
N GLN A 102 7.17 -7.58 3.26
CA GLN A 102 5.92 -8.25 3.57
C GLN A 102 4.96 -7.24 4.17
N THR A 103 3.79 -7.14 3.56
CA THR A 103 2.74 -6.22 3.97
C THR A 103 1.86 -6.85 5.03
N SER A 104 1.46 -6.04 6.01
CA SER A 104 0.36 -6.35 6.93
C SER A 104 -0.60 -5.17 6.87
N ASP A 105 -1.58 -5.24 5.99
CA ASP A 105 -2.53 -4.14 5.76
C ASP A 105 -3.89 -4.47 6.34
N VAL A 106 -4.54 -3.47 6.91
CA VAL A 106 -5.92 -3.58 7.38
C VAL A 106 -6.81 -2.80 6.43
N VAL A 107 -7.87 -3.46 5.96
CA VAL A 107 -8.87 -2.87 5.06
C VAL A 107 -10.26 -2.97 5.69
N ARG A 108 -11.13 -2.03 5.36
CA ARG A 108 -12.49 -1.94 5.92
C ARG A 108 -13.50 -1.76 4.81
N ARG A 109 -14.63 -2.50 4.92
CA ARG A 109 -15.74 -2.31 4.01
C ARG A 109 -16.48 -1.01 4.36
N GLN A 110 -16.74 -0.21 3.34
CA GLN A 110 -17.46 1.05 3.44
C GLN A 110 -18.96 0.84 3.29
N ALA A 111 -19.76 1.87 3.58
CA ALA A 111 -21.21 1.79 3.49
C ALA A 111 -21.70 1.45 2.09
N ASP A 112 -20.96 1.82 1.04
CA ASP A 112 -21.30 1.52 -0.36
C ASP A 112 -20.85 0.13 -0.81
N GLY A 113 -20.26 -0.67 0.09
CA GLY A 113 -19.81 -2.03 -0.22
C GLY A 113 -18.39 -2.11 -0.77
N THR A 114 -17.72 -0.97 -0.97
CA THR A 114 -16.32 -0.97 -1.39
C THR A 114 -15.39 -1.11 -0.19
N TRP A 115 -14.16 -1.56 -0.42
CA TRP A 115 -13.14 -1.73 0.61
C TRP A 115 -12.06 -0.68 0.46
N LEU A 116 -11.67 -0.06 1.57
CA LEU A 116 -10.58 0.92 1.60
C LEU A 116 -9.54 0.52 2.64
N VAL A 117 -8.31 0.98 2.43
CA VAL A 117 -7.19 0.75 3.35
C VAL A 117 -7.34 1.65 4.57
N VAL A 118 -7.23 1.05 5.75
CA VAL A 118 -7.27 1.74 7.05
C VAL A 118 -5.87 1.88 7.63
N ILE A 119 -5.08 0.81 7.51
CA ILE A 119 -3.68 0.77 7.94
C ILE A 119 -2.88 0.16 6.81
N ASP A 120 -1.89 0.90 6.34
CA ASP A 120 -0.95 0.43 5.33
C ASP A 120 0.41 0.24 5.99
N ASN A 121 0.76 -1.02 6.22
CA ASN A 121 2.06 -1.39 6.75
C ASN A 121 2.79 -2.29 5.75
N PRO A 122 3.48 -1.69 4.77
CA PRO A 122 4.15 -2.46 3.71
C PRO A 122 5.38 -3.20 4.19
N PHE A 123 5.80 -3.00 5.43
CA PHE A 123 7.04 -3.57 5.98
C PHE A 123 6.80 -4.64 7.04
N GLY A 124 5.54 -4.94 7.38
CA GLY A 124 5.20 -5.96 8.36
C GLY A 124 5.85 -5.70 9.71
N CYS A 125 6.67 -6.63 10.17
CA CYS A 125 7.43 -6.51 11.42
C CYS A 125 8.84 -5.94 11.22
N GLU A 126 9.21 -5.57 10.02
CA GLU A 126 10.55 -5.08 9.72
C GLU A 126 10.80 -3.75 10.44
N GLY A 127 11.95 -3.64 11.07
CA GLY A 127 12.37 -2.43 11.78
C GLY A 127 11.82 -2.24 13.17
N ILE A 128 11.00 -3.17 13.69
CA ILE A 128 10.38 -3.02 15.02
C ILE A 128 10.91 -4.03 16.02
N GLY A 129 11.85 -4.84 15.62
CA GLY A 129 12.47 -5.83 16.50
C GLY A 129 13.69 -5.31 17.18
#